data_a7abfb6d7fc48b8d52495969d749ebe0
#
_entry.id   a7abfb6d7fc48b8d52495969d749ebe0
#
_cell.length_a   1.000
_cell.length_b   1.000
_cell.length_c   1.000
_cell.angle_alpha   90.00
_cell.angle_beta   90.00
_cell.angle_gamma   90.00
#
_symmetry.space_group_name_H-M   'P 1'
#
loop_
_entity.id
_entity.type
_entity.pdbx_description
1 polymer ?
#
loop_
_entity_poly.entity_id
_entity_poly.type
_entity_poly.pdbx_seq_one_letter_code
_entity_poly.pdbx_strand_id
1 'polypeptide(L)'
;VRRLAEVAIRIQVLAMADDAAVMIATDATFDQVVLARSHERPVLVDFWAPWCGPCRMLGPILERIAADEAERVVVAKLDTDDNRAVASRYAISSIPAVKLFVGGEVVAEFLGALPEARVRAFLDEHLPSPAAEHAHDAAHALAIGDRAAAEASAQAVLTLTSTGRAAVTAHDVLARVALAAGRWDDAIAHAAAIPASAPTWDAAAAIVDLATLGAATAADASGDPAAMATRFARAVATSAADPAAGLEDLLALVAADRRWNGEAARKAMLLLFRIVGVRSELSDGFRRRLSLVL
;
A
#
# COMPACT_ATOMS: atom_id res chain seq x y z
N VAL A 1 -39.79 11.81 38.36
CA VAL A 1 -40.24 11.94 36.95
C VAL A 1 -39.39 12.93 36.17
N ARG A 2 -39.08 14.17 36.67
CA ARG A 2 -38.22 15.16 35.97
C ARG A 2 -36.78 14.66 35.72
N ARG A 3 -36.12 14.02 36.69
CA ARG A 3 -34.75 13.51 36.53
C ARG A 3 -34.63 12.38 35.51
N LEU A 4 -35.65 11.53 35.39
CA LEU A 4 -35.67 10.45 34.39
C LEU A 4 -35.88 11.00 32.96
N ALA A 5 -36.67 12.05 32.82
CA ALA A 5 -36.85 12.73 31.55
C ALA A 5 -35.61 13.49 31.09
N GLU A 6 -34.88 14.13 32.02
CA GLU A 6 -33.58 14.77 31.73
C GLU A 6 -32.48 13.74 31.33
N VAL A 7 -32.47 12.60 31.98
CA VAL A 7 -31.56 11.50 31.63
C VAL A 7 -31.93 10.88 30.25
N ALA A 8 -33.23 10.68 30.00
CA ALA A 8 -33.69 10.17 28.72
C ALA A 8 -33.41 11.14 27.56
N ILE A 9 -33.65 12.46 27.77
CA ILE A 9 -33.31 13.49 26.78
C ILE A 9 -31.80 13.56 26.57
N ARG A 10 -31.01 13.41 27.61
CA ARG A 10 -29.53 13.39 27.51
C ARG A 10 -29.01 12.16 26.78
N ILE A 11 -29.64 10.99 26.99
CA ILE A 11 -29.32 9.75 26.25
C ILE A 11 -29.77 9.89 24.78
N GLN A 12 -30.91 10.52 24.52
CA GLN A 12 -31.46 10.70 23.16
C GLN A 12 -30.65 11.74 22.38
N VAL A 13 -30.18 12.82 23.02
CA VAL A 13 -29.29 13.81 22.43
C VAL A 13 -27.91 13.21 22.18
N LEU A 14 -27.41 12.35 23.07
CA LEU A 14 -26.18 11.58 22.87
C LEU A 14 -26.30 10.58 21.71
N ALA A 15 -27.43 9.88 21.59
CA ALA A 15 -27.68 8.93 20.50
C ALA A 15 -27.85 9.61 19.12
N MET A 16 -28.34 10.85 19.09
CA MET A 16 -28.46 11.63 17.84
C MET A 16 -27.17 12.34 17.43
N ALA A 17 -26.22 12.54 18.36
CA ALA A 17 -24.89 13.04 18.05
C ALA A 17 -23.95 11.93 17.51
N ASP A 18 -24.37 10.68 17.63
CA ASP A 18 -23.55 9.51 17.29
C ASP A 18 -23.46 9.24 15.78
N ASP A 19 -24.32 9.89 14.98
CA ASP A 19 -24.44 9.67 13.54
C ASP A 19 -23.99 10.88 12.69
N ALA A 20 -23.46 11.93 13.32
CA ALA A 20 -22.96 13.09 12.59
C ALA A 20 -21.59 12.77 11.98
N ALA A 21 -21.49 12.85 10.64
CA ALA A 21 -20.23 12.66 9.93
C ALA A 21 -19.10 13.60 10.41
N VAL A 22 -19.46 14.78 10.94
CA VAL A 22 -18.52 15.76 11.54
C VAL A 22 -18.99 16.18 12.92
N MET A 23 -18.12 16.09 13.92
CA MET A 23 -18.37 16.47 15.31
C MET A 23 -17.66 17.77 15.66
N ILE A 24 -18.21 18.51 16.62
CA ILE A 24 -17.53 19.69 17.21
C ILE A 24 -16.94 19.29 18.56
N ALA A 25 -15.63 19.41 18.67
CA ALA A 25 -14.91 19.19 19.92
C ALA A 25 -14.59 20.53 20.61
N THR A 26 -14.70 20.56 21.93
CA THR A 26 -14.35 21.70 22.78
C THR A 26 -13.43 21.27 23.91
N ASP A 27 -12.84 22.22 24.64
CA ASP A 27 -12.02 21.92 25.84
C ASP A 27 -12.77 21.03 26.84
N ALA A 28 -14.10 21.19 26.95
CA ALA A 28 -14.94 20.43 27.86
C ALA A 28 -15.36 19.05 27.35
N THR A 29 -15.42 18.85 26.03
CA THR A 29 -15.95 17.62 25.40
C THR A 29 -14.89 16.78 24.74
N PHE A 30 -13.67 17.26 24.60
CA PHE A 30 -12.59 16.63 23.83
C PHE A 30 -12.32 15.18 24.27
N ASP A 31 -12.24 14.96 25.57
CA ASP A 31 -11.95 13.62 26.10
C ASP A 31 -13.06 12.60 25.72
N GLN A 32 -14.30 13.06 25.66
CA GLN A 32 -15.43 12.20 25.27
C GLN A 32 -15.56 12.07 23.75
N VAL A 33 -15.53 13.21 23.03
CA VAL A 33 -15.78 13.27 21.57
C VAL A 33 -14.62 12.72 20.76
N VAL A 34 -13.38 12.83 21.29
CA VAL A 34 -12.16 12.41 20.59
C VAL A 34 -11.55 11.20 21.27
N LEU A 35 -11.09 11.31 22.52
CA LEU A 35 -10.29 10.25 23.14
C LEU A 35 -11.10 8.98 23.36
N ALA A 36 -12.24 9.06 24.06
CA ALA A 36 -13.06 7.88 24.32
C ALA A 36 -13.56 7.26 23.01
N ARG A 37 -14.02 8.09 22.06
CA ARG A 37 -14.52 7.63 20.78
C ARG A 37 -13.45 6.98 19.91
N SER A 38 -12.19 7.43 19.99
CA SER A 38 -11.09 6.87 19.21
C SER A 38 -10.73 5.41 19.58
N HIS A 39 -11.27 4.89 20.69
CA HIS A 39 -11.20 3.46 21.04
C HIS A 39 -12.21 2.60 20.25
N GLU A 40 -13.28 3.20 19.76
CA GLU A 40 -14.32 2.52 18.98
C GLU A 40 -14.08 2.71 17.48
N ARG A 41 -13.76 3.93 17.08
CA ARG A 41 -13.49 4.32 15.69
C ARG A 41 -12.45 5.44 15.66
N PRO A 42 -11.43 5.37 14.81
CA PRO A 42 -10.46 6.45 14.61
C PRO A 42 -11.10 7.83 14.46
N VAL A 43 -10.50 8.85 15.07
CA VAL A 43 -10.99 10.23 15.02
C VAL A 43 -9.93 11.13 14.40
N LEU A 44 -10.28 11.79 13.28
CA LEU A 44 -9.45 12.79 12.61
C LEU A 44 -9.84 14.17 13.13
N VAL A 45 -8.96 14.84 13.88
CA VAL A 45 -9.24 16.14 14.48
C VAL A 45 -8.64 17.26 13.64
N ASP A 46 -9.48 18.18 13.15
CA ASP A 46 -9.10 19.42 12.46
C ASP A 46 -8.98 20.56 13.49
N PHE A 47 -7.77 20.99 13.77
CA PHE A 47 -7.49 22.19 14.57
C PHE A 47 -7.47 23.40 13.64
N TRP A 48 -8.46 24.27 13.77
CA TRP A 48 -8.73 25.35 12.85
C TRP A 48 -9.09 26.66 13.57
N ALA A 49 -9.26 27.75 12.83
CA ALA A 49 -9.87 29.00 13.31
C ALA A 49 -10.64 29.72 12.18
N PRO A 50 -11.66 30.58 12.49
CA PRO A 50 -12.48 31.25 11.49
C PRO A 50 -11.71 32.16 10.50
N TRP A 51 -10.67 32.81 11.00
CA TRP A 51 -9.83 33.71 10.21
C TRP A 51 -8.78 32.99 9.32
N CYS A 52 -8.58 31.69 9.53
CA CYS A 52 -7.59 30.91 8.81
C CYS A 52 -8.05 30.60 7.38
N GLY A 53 -7.43 31.24 6.38
CA GLY A 53 -7.72 31.03 4.96
C GLY A 53 -7.53 29.59 4.48
N PRO A 54 -6.35 28.96 4.72
CA PRO A 54 -6.13 27.56 4.38
C PRO A 54 -7.09 26.57 5.06
N CYS A 55 -7.51 26.85 6.31
CA CYS A 55 -8.49 26.00 7.01
C CYS A 55 -9.84 25.96 6.29
N ARG A 56 -10.28 27.10 5.72
CA ARG A 56 -11.51 27.17 4.92
C ARG A 56 -11.46 26.38 3.62
N MET A 57 -10.26 26.10 3.10
CA MET A 57 -10.07 25.21 1.95
C MET A 57 -10.09 23.73 2.36
N LEU A 58 -9.49 23.41 3.51
CA LEU A 58 -9.41 22.04 4.02
C LEU A 58 -10.76 21.53 4.58
N GLY A 59 -11.51 22.38 5.27
CA GLY A 59 -12.77 22.01 5.92
C GLY A 59 -13.75 21.25 5.02
N PRO A 60 -14.12 21.76 3.84
CA PRO A 60 -15.01 21.04 2.91
C PRO A 60 -14.44 19.70 2.41
N ILE A 61 -13.12 19.54 2.35
CA ILE A 61 -12.47 18.28 1.99
C ILE A 61 -12.69 17.26 3.10
N LEU A 62 -12.44 17.65 4.35
CA LEU A 62 -12.64 16.77 5.51
C LEU A 62 -14.11 16.39 5.71
N GLU A 63 -15.04 17.32 5.43
CA GLU A 63 -16.48 17.06 5.49
C GLU A 63 -16.94 16.03 4.44
N ARG A 64 -16.40 16.08 3.21
CA ARG A 64 -16.64 15.03 2.20
C ARG A 64 -16.06 13.69 2.62
N ILE A 65 -14.83 13.68 3.10
CA ILE A 65 -14.18 12.46 3.60
C ILE A 65 -14.98 11.85 4.74
N ALA A 66 -15.48 12.67 5.68
CA ALA A 66 -16.32 12.22 6.78
C ALA A 66 -17.60 11.53 6.29
N ALA A 67 -18.21 12.05 5.22
CA ALA A 67 -19.39 11.45 4.62
C ALA A 67 -19.10 10.15 3.87
N ASP A 68 -18.01 10.14 3.09
CA ASP A 68 -17.64 8.99 2.25
C ASP A 68 -17.08 7.82 3.07
N GLU A 69 -16.39 8.12 4.18
CA GLU A 69 -15.66 7.14 4.98
C GLU A 69 -16.16 7.05 6.44
N ALA A 70 -17.44 7.35 6.65
CA ALA A 70 -18.05 7.40 7.98
C ALA A 70 -17.88 6.12 8.81
N GLU A 71 -17.74 4.95 8.16
CA GLU A 71 -17.51 3.69 8.85
C GLU A 71 -16.05 3.49 9.29
N ARG A 72 -15.10 4.19 8.63
CA ARG A 72 -13.66 4.07 8.90
C ARG A 72 -13.11 5.14 9.83
N VAL A 73 -13.63 6.37 9.75
CA VAL A 73 -13.11 7.50 10.49
C VAL A 73 -14.22 8.48 10.84
N VAL A 74 -14.15 9.05 12.04
CA VAL A 74 -14.97 10.19 12.47
C VAL A 74 -14.12 11.45 12.30
N VAL A 75 -14.68 12.53 11.78
CA VAL A 75 -14.02 13.84 11.73
C VAL A 75 -14.53 14.70 12.88
N ALA A 76 -13.61 15.29 13.65
CA ALA A 76 -13.93 16.26 14.67
C ALA A 76 -13.25 17.60 14.34
N LYS A 77 -13.94 18.71 14.55
CA LYS A 77 -13.42 20.08 14.35
C LYS A 77 -13.27 20.77 15.71
N LEU A 78 -12.12 21.40 15.94
CA LEU A 78 -11.83 22.15 17.16
C LEU A 78 -11.31 23.55 16.80
N ASP A 79 -12.09 24.57 17.19
CA ASP A 79 -11.65 25.95 17.07
C ASP A 79 -10.58 26.27 18.12
N THR A 80 -9.38 26.60 17.69
CA THR A 80 -8.23 26.84 18.59
C THR A 80 -8.29 28.16 19.34
N ASP A 81 -9.08 29.13 18.85
CA ASP A 81 -9.25 30.42 19.55
C ASP A 81 -10.11 30.25 20.81
N ASP A 82 -11.16 29.42 20.71
CA ASP A 82 -12.09 29.15 21.80
C ASP A 82 -11.64 28.00 22.70
N ASN A 83 -10.74 27.12 22.23
CA ASN A 83 -10.34 25.88 22.90
C ASN A 83 -8.81 25.78 23.09
N ARG A 84 -8.28 26.75 23.81
CA ARG A 84 -6.82 26.91 24.01
C ARG A 84 -6.19 25.84 24.88
N ALA A 85 -6.95 25.23 25.79
CA ALA A 85 -6.41 24.19 26.66
C ALA A 85 -6.07 22.94 25.86
N VAL A 86 -6.96 22.48 25.01
CA VAL A 86 -6.71 21.35 24.11
C VAL A 86 -5.65 21.69 23.05
N ALA A 87 -5.72 22.87 22.43
CA ALA A 87 -4.71 23.30 21.47
C ALA A 87 -3.30 23.28 22.07
N SER A 88 -3.15 23.77 23.31
CA SER A 88 -1.88 23.72 24.05
C SER A 88 -1.47 22.30 24.42
N ARG A 89 -2.41 21.45 24.88
CA ARG A 89 -2.17 20.04 25.24
C ARG A 89 -1.55 19.26 24.07
N TYR A 90 -1.97 19.54 22.85
CA TYR A 90 -1.48 18.87 21.63
C TYR A 90 -0.44 19.70 20.87
N ALA A 91 0.13 20.74 21.50
CA ALA A 91 1.21 21.57 20.98
C ALA A 91 0.90 22.16 19.59
N ILE A 92 -0.35 22.63 19.38
CA ILE A 92 -0.75 23.24 18.10
C ILE A 92 -0.09 24.60 17.98
N SER A 93 0.93 24.68 17.11
CA SER A 93 1.71 25.90 16.85
C SER A 93 1.35 26.60 15.55
N SER A 94 0.67 25.90 14.64
CA SER A 94 0.19 26.43 13.36
C SER A 94 -1.09 25.73 12.95
N ILE A 95 -1.94 26.43 12.17
CA ILE A 95 -3.20 25.90 11.64
C ILE A 95 -3.28 26.08 10.11
N PRO A 96 -3.99 25.16 9.40
CA PRO A 96 -4.62 23.95 9.93
C PRO A 96 -3.61 22.92 10.39
N ALA A 97 -3.90 22.26 11.50
CA ALA A 97 -3.20 21.08 11.95
C ALA A 97 -4.22 19.94 12.08
N VAL A 98 -3.90 18.80 11.53
CA VAL A 98 -4.79 17.65 11.56
C VAL A 98 -4.09 16.49 12.26
N LYS A 99 -4.74 15.93 13.27
CA LYS A 99 -4.21 14.79 14.03
C LYS A 99 -5.19 13.62 14.00
N LEU A 100 -4.66 12.44 13.78
CA LEU A 100 -5.41 11.18 13.80
C LEU A 100 -5.26 10.50 15.15
N PHE A 101 -6.38 10.25 15.80
CA PHE A 101 -6.46 9.57 17.09
C PHE A 101 -6.97 8.15 16.93
N VAL A 102 -6.26 7.20 17.53
CA VAL A 102 -6.64 5.78 17.62
C VAL A 102 -6.35 5.31 19.04
N GLY A 103 -7.34 4.71 19.69
CA GLY A 103 -7.16 4.19 21.05
C GLY A 103 -6.78 5.24 22.11
N GLY A 104 -7.20 6.49 21.93
CA GLY A 104 -6.90 7.61 22.83
C GLY A 104 -5.58 8.32 22.54
N GLU A 105 -4.79 7.87 21.58
CA GLU A 105 -3.45 8.39 21.27
C GLU A 105 -3.37 8.99 19.87
N VAL A 106 -2.49 9.96 19.66
CA VAL A 106 -2.17 10.49 18.32
C VAL A 106 -1.25 9.51 17.61
N VAL A 107 -1.72 8.91 16.52
CA VAL A 107 -0.94 7.94 15.74
C VAL A 107 -0.27 8.58 14.52
N ALA A 108 -0.85 9.68 14.02
CA ALA A 108 -0.31 10.41 12.87
C ALA A 108 -0.82 11.84 12.82
N GLU A 109 -0.13 12.71 12.09
CA GLU A 109 -0.52 14.11 11.92
C GLU A 109 0.00 14.69 10.61
N PHE A 110 -0.66 15.75 10.14
CA PHE A 110 -0.13 16.61 9.09
C PHE A 110 -0.45 18.08 9.36
N LEU A 111 0.33 18.98 8.77
CA LEU A 111 0.16 20.43 8.86
C LEU A 111 -0.17 21.03 7.51
N GLY A 112 -0.99 22.09 7.54
CA GLY A 112 -1.39 22.81 6.33
C GLY A 112 -2.55 22.16 5.57
N ALA A 113 -3.09 22.90 4.59
CA ALA A 113 -4.17 22.40 3.75
C ALA A 113 -3.61 21.44 2.69
N LEU A 114 -4.01 20.17 2.76
CA LEU A 114 -3.69 19.17 1.77
C LEU A 114 -4.84 19.00 0.75
N PRO A 115 -4.54 18.70 -0.51
CA PRO A 115 -5.53 18.23 -1.48
C PRO A 115 -6.21 16.94 -1.01
N GLU A 116 -7.45 16.72 -1.39
CA GLU A 116 -8.27 15.57 -0.99
C GLU A 116 -7.56 14.22 -1.19
N ALA A 117 -6.93 14.01 -2.35
CA ALA A 117 -6.20 12.78 -2.64
C ALA A 117 -5.05 12.52 -1.64
N ARG A 118 -4.42 13.57 -1.09
CA ARG A 118 -3.36 13.44 -0.10
C ARG A 118 -3.92 13.13 1.29
N VAL A 119 -5.09 13.68 1.64
CA VAL A 119 -5.78 13.35 2.89
C VAL A 119 -6.25 11.90 2.87
N ARG A 120 -6.84 11.43 1.75
CA ARG A 120 -7.23 10.01 1.59
C ARG A 120 -6.02 9.08 1.68
N ALA A 121 -4.92 9.41 1.00
CA ALA A 121 -3.69 8.64 1.09
C ALA A 121 -3.13 8.58 2.53
N PHE A 122 -3.22 9.68 3.29
CA PHE A 122 -2.85 9.72 4.70
C PHE A 122 -3.73 8.77 5.53
N LEU A 123 -5.05 8.75 5.31
CA LEU A 123 -5.94 7.81 6.00
C LEU A 123 -5.63 6.35 5.64
N ASP A 124 -5.42 6.06 4.36
CA ASP A 124 -5.07 4.71 3.88
C ASP A 124 -3.73 4.21 4.43
N GLU A 125 -2.83 5.11 4.76
CA GLU A 125 -1.55 4.76 5.37
C GLU A 125 -1.67 4.39 6.86
N HIS A 126 -2.62 5.01 7.57
CA HIS A 126 -2.67 4.95 9.04
C HIS A 126 -3.92 4.24 9.60
N LEU A 127 -4.91 3.92 8.74
CA LEU A 127 -6.12 3.25 9.17
C LEU A 127 -6.21 1.84 8.60
N PRO A 128 -6.71 0.88 9.39
CA PRO A 128 -7.15 -0.41 8.85
C PRO A 128 -8.19 -0.20 7.75
N SER A 129 -8.02 -0.91 6.64
CA SER A 129 -9.01 -0.92 5.58
C SER A 129 -9.11 -2.33 5.00
N PRO A 130 -10.28 -2.76 4.51
CA PRO A 130 -10.41 -4.05 3.83
C PRO A 130 -9.38 -4.23 2.71
N ALA A 131 -9.09 -3.16 1.96
CA ALA A 131 -8.05 -3.17 0.94
C ALA A 131 -6.64 -3.39 1.51
N ALA A 132 -6.31 -2.80 2.67
CA ALA A 132 -5.02 -3.01 3.33
C ALA A 132 -4.90 -4.42 3.91
N GLU A 133 -5.97 -4.98 4.48
CA GLU A 133 -6.02 -6.36 4.96
C GLU A 133 -5.82 -7.35 3.81
N HIS A 134 -6.58 -7.22 2.71
CA HIS A 134 -6.39 -8.05 1.53
C HIS A 134 -4.99 -7.90 0.90
N ALA A 135 -4.40 -6.69 0.93
CA ALA A 135 -3.04 -6.47 0.43
C ALA A 135 -2.00 -7.19 1.32
N HIS A 136 -2.20 -7.18 2.64
CA HIS A 136 -1.37 -7.94 3.58
C HIS A 136 -1.48 -9.45 3.32
N ASP A 137 -2.71 -9.97 3.21
CA ASP A 137 -2.97 -11.38 2.93
C ASP A 137 -2.35 -11.82 1.60
N ALA A 138 -2.48 -11.00 0.56
CA ALA A 138 -1.87 -11.25 -0.75
C ALA A 138 -0.34 -11.36 -0.66
N ALA A 139 0.31 -10.42 0.04
CA ALA A 139 1.75 -10.42 0.23
C ALA A 139 2.21 -11.62 1.07
N HIS A 140 1.48 -11.96 2.13
CA HIS A 140 1.76 -13.12 2.96
C HIS A 140 1.60 -14.43 2.19
N ALA A 141 0.50 -14.62 1.46
CA ALA A 141 0.26 -15.80 0.64
C ALA A 141 1.35 -15.98 -0.43
N LEU A 142 1.79 -14.89 -1.08
CA LEU A 142 2.92 -14.92 -2.00
C LEU A 142 4.21 -15.39 -1.32
N ALA A 143 4.51 -14.88 -0.11
CA ALA A 143 5.72 -15.22 0.65
C ALA A 143 5.78 -16.70 1.06
N ILE A 144 4.64 -17.32 1.36
CA ILE A 144 4.55 -18.76 1.68
C ILE A 144 4.36 -19.65 0.45
N GLY A 145 4.32 -19.06 -0.76
CA GLY A 145 4.19 -19.78 -2.03
C GLY A 145 2.76 -20.18 -2.43
N ASP A 146 1.74 -19.74 -1.70
CA ASP A 146 0.32 -19.95 -2.07
C ASP A 146 -0.12 -18.91 -3.10
N ARG A 147 0.18 -19.22 -4.37
CA ARG A 147 -0.10 -18.31 -5.49
C ARG A 147 -1.60 -18.10 -5.73
N ALA A 148 -2.42 -19.11 -5.47
CA ALA A 148 -3.86 -19.00 -5.70
C ALA A 148 -4.49 -18.04 -4.68
N ALA A 149 -4.14 -18.17 -3.39
CA ALA A 149 -4.57 -17.24 -2.36
C ALA A 149 -4.00 -15.83 -2.60
N ALA A 150 -2.72 -15.72 -3.00
CA ALA A 150 -2.10 -14.44 -3.32
C ALA A 150 -2.83 -13.71 -4.46
N GLU A 151 -3.15 -14.41 -5.55
CA GLU A 151 -3.88 -13.85 -6.69
C GLU A 151 -5.30 -13.42 -6.30
N ALA A 152 -6.03 -14.26 -5.57
CA ALA A 152 -7.40 -13.95 -5.13
C ALA A 152 -7.45 -12.72 -4.20
N SER A 153 -6.57 -12.66 -3.21
CA SER A 153 -6.51 -11.52 -2.29
C SER A 153 -6.07 -10.24 -2.99
N ALA A 154 -5.10 -10.31 -3.89
CA ALA A 154 -4.66 -9.15 -4.66
C ALA A 154 -5.75 -8.63 -5.63
N GLN A 155 -6.52 -9.52 -6.25
CA GLN A 155 -7.68 -9.13 -7.06
C GLN A 155 -8.77 -8.46 -6.21
N ALA A 156 -9.03 -8.97 -4.99
CA ALA A 156 -9.97 -8.35 -4.07
C ALA A 156 -9.57 -6.90 -3.72
N VAL A 157 -8.27 -6.62 -3.53
CA VAL A 157 -7.79 -5.23 -3.36
C VAL A 157 -8.23 -4.36 -4.52
N LEU A 158 -8.01 -4.79 -5.77
CA LEU A 158 -8.28 -3.98 -6.96
C LEU A 158 -9.77 -3.77 -7.24
N THR A 159 -10.65 -4.57 -6.61
CA THR A 159 -12.10 -4.29 -6.63
C THR A 159 -12.49 -3.17 -5.65
N LEU A 160 -11.69 -2.97 -4.59
CA LEU A 160 -11.93 -1.98 -3.55
C LEU A 160 -11.25 -0.64 -3.82
N THR A 161 -10.05 -0.67 -4.41
CA THR A 161 -9.27 0.53 -4.72
C THR A 161 -8.35 0.32 -5.91
N SER A 162 -8.18 1.39 -6.72
CA SER A 162 -7.22 1.42 -7.83
C SER A 162 -5.98 2.25 -7.52
N THR A 163 -5.87 2.85 -6.34
CA THR A 163 -4.78 3.75 -5.96
C THR A 163 -4.29 3.48 -4.54
N GLY A 164 -3.19 4.14 -4.17
CA GLY A 164 -2.64 4.00 -2.82
C GLY A 164 -1.76 2.79 -2.63
N ARG A 165 -1.28 2.60 -1.39
CA ARG A 165 -0.32 1.52 -1.05
C ARG A 165 -0.88 0.12 -1.31
N ALA A 166 -2.15 -0.10 -0.95
CA ALA A 166 -2.78 -1.41 -1.14
C ALA A 166 -2.82 -1.82 -2.62
N ALA A 167 -3.22 -0.91 -3.52
CA ALA A 167 -3.23 -1.16 -4.96
C ALA A 167 -1.81 -1.44 -5.51
N VAL A 168 -0.80 -0.68 -5.06
CA VAL A 168 0.61 -0.93 -5.42
C VAL A 168 1.04 -2.33 -5.01
N THR A 169 0.72 -2.76 -3.77
CA THR A 169 1.02 -4.11 -3.29
C THR A 169 0.29 -5.17 -4.11
N ALA A 170 -0.98 -4.96 -4.42
CA ALA A 170 -1.76 -5.89 -5.24
C ALA A 170 -1.16 -6.05 -6.64
N HIS A 171 -0.78 -4.95 -7.29
CA HIS A 171 -0.13 -4.99 -8.60
C HIS A 171 1.24 -5.70 -8.54
N ASP A 172 2.07 -5.48 -7.52
CA ASP A 172 3.35 -6.21 -7.36
C ASP A 172 3.11 -7.72 -7.19
N VAL A 173 2.15 -8.12 -6.35
CA VAL A 173 1.79 -9.53 -6.15
C VAL A 173 1.30 -10.15 -7.46
N LEU A 174 0.35 -9.52 -8.15
CA LEU A 174 -0.20 -10.03 -9.42
C LEU A 174 0.86 -10.13 -10.51
N ALA A 175 1.77 -9.16 -10.60
CA ALA A 175 2.90 -9.20 -11.54
C ALA A 175 3.80 -10.42 -11.29
N ARG A 176 4.12 -10.71 -10.03
CA ARG A 176 4.95 -11.88 -9.64
C ARG A 176 4.23 -13.19 -9.86
N VAL A 177 2.95 -13.29 -9.51
CA VAL A 177 2.13 -14.48 -9.75
C VAL A 177 2.01 -14.75 -11.26
N ALA A 178 1.75 -13.73 -12.06
CA ALA A 178 1.70 -13.85 -13.51
C ALA A 178 3.04 -14.27 -14.12
N LEU A 179 4.15 -13.68 -13.64
CA LEU A 179 5.51 -14.06 -14.05
C LEU A 179 5.80 -15.55 -13.77
N ALA A 180 5.43 -16.03 -12.57
CA ALA A 180 5.57 -17.42 -12.15
C ALA A 180 4.71 -18.40 -12.98
N ALA A 181 3.60 -17.91 -13.52
CA ALA A 181 2.70 -18.68 -14.37
C ALA A 181 3.07 -18.61 -15.87
N GLY A 182 4.10 -17.84 -16.25
CA GLY A 182 4.46 -17.58 -17.65
C GLY A 182 3.43 -16.73 -18.40
N ARG A 183 2.56 -16.02 -17.66
CA ARG A 183 1.59 -15.06 -18.20
C ARG A 183 2.27 -13.70 -18.38
N TRP A 184 3.11 -13.62 -19.43
CA TRP A 184 4.03 -12.49 -19.63
C TRP A 184 3.31 -11.16 -19.79
N ASP A 185 2.23 -11.11 -20.57
CA ASP A 185 1.47 -9.88 -20.82
C ASP A 185 0.79 -9.37 -19.54
N ASP A 186 0.23 -10.27 -18.72
CA ASP A 186 -0.36 -9.92 -17.42
C ASP A 186 0.72 -9.38 -16.46
N ALA A 187 1.90 -10.02 -16.44
CA ALA A 187 3.01 -9.58 -15.60
C ALA A 187 3.46 -8.16 -15.98
N ILE A 188 3.56 -7.86 -17.28
CA ILE A 188 3.89 -6.54 -17.80
C ILE A 188 2.79 -5.54 -17.43
N ALA A 189 1.52 -5.87 -17.64
CA ALA A 189 0.40 -4.97 -17.36
C ALA A 189 0.35 -4.57 -15.88
N HIS A 190 0.45 -5.54 -14.98
CA HIS A 190 0.44 -5.26 -13.56
C HIS A 190 1.70 -4.51 -13.09
N ALA A 191 2.88 -4.89 -13.52
CA ALA A 191 4.10 -4.19 -13.14
C ALA A 191 4.13 -2.74 -13.66
N ALA A 192 3.63 -2.49 -14.88
CA ALA A 192 3.53 -1.15 -15.47
C ALA A 192 2.50 -0.24 -14.77
N ALA A 193 1.53 -0.81 -14.05
CA ALA A 193 0.56 -0.05 -13.27
C ALA A 193 1.16 0.53 -11.97
N ILE A 194 2.34 0.08 -11.56
CA ILE A 194 3.04 0.59 -10.36
C ILE A 194 3.67 1.95 -10.69
N PRO A 195 3.29 3.03 -9.96
CA PRO A 195 3.79 4.37 -10.25
C PRO A 195 5.27 4.52 -9.90
N ALA A 196 5.97 5.38 -10.64
CA ALA A 196 7.41 5.64 -10.43
C ALA A 196 7.75 6.20 -9.04
N SER A 197 6.77 6.73 -8.32
CA SER A 197 6.93 7.19 -6.93
C SER A 197 6.87 6.07 -5.90
N ALA A 198 6.48 4.86 -6.29
CA ALA A 198 6.40 3.73 -5.37
C ALA A 198 7.79 3.18 -5.02
N PRO A 199 8.02 2.75 -3.76
CA PRO A 199 9.30 2.15 -3.35
C PRO A 199 9.65 0.90 -4.15
N THR A 200 8.66 0.18 -4.68
CA THR A 200 8.81 -1.06 -5.45
C THR A 200 8.99 -0.83 -6.95
N TRP A 201 9.03 0.43 -7.41
CA TRP A 201 9.06 0.75 -8.86
C TRP A 201 10.28 0.16 -9.58
N ASP A 202 11.47 0.17 -8.98
CA ASP A 202 12.67 -0.39 -9.62
C ASP A 202 12.54 -1.91 -9.84
N ALA A 203 11.96 -2.63 -8.89
CA ALA A 203 11.66 -4.04 -9.02
C ALA A 203 10.55 -4.28 -10.07
N ALA A 204 9.52 -3.44 -10.10
CA ALA A 204 8.44 -3.52 -11.08
C ALA A 204 8.95 -3.28 -12.51
N ALA A 205 9.79 -2.28 -12.72
CA ALA A 205 10.45 -2.04 -14.01
C ALA A 205 11.31 -3.25 -14.44
N ALA A 206 12.02 -3.88 -13.50
CA ALA A 206 12.77 -5.10 -13.78
C ALA A 206 11.86 -6.31 -14.10
N ILE A 207 10.66 -6.40 -13.53
CA ILE A 207 9.66 -7.42 -13.89
C ILE A 207 9.18 -7.21 -15.34
N VAL A 208 8.90 -5.96 -15.75
CA VAL A 208 8.52 -5.64 -17.14
C VAL A 208 9.61 -6.12 -18.11
N ASP A 209 10.87 -5.77 -17.85
CA ASP A 209 12.00 -6.17 -18.70
C ASP A 209 12.17 -7.70 -18.74
N LEU A 210 12.03 -8.35 -17.57
CA LEU A 210 12.17 -9.81 -17.45
C LEU A 210 11.03 -10.56 -18.16
N ALA A 211 9.80 -10.10 -18.02
CA ALA A 211 8.64 -10.67 -18.68
C ALA A 211 8.72 -10.47 -20.20
N THR A 212 9.17 -9.31 -20.66
CA THR A 212 9.40 -9.03 -22.08
C THR A 212 10.46 -9.98 -22.66
N LEU A 213 11.54 -10.19 -21.95
CA LEU A 213 12.60 -11.14 -22.34
C LEU A 213 12.07 -12.58 -22.32
N GLY A 214 11.25 -12.95 -21.34
CA GLY A 214 10.59 -14.25 -21.23
C GLY A 214 9.65 -14.51 -22.41
N ALA A 215 8.79 -13.54 -22.73
CA ALA A 215 7.86 -13.63 -23.85
C ALA A 215 8.58 -13.82 -25.21
N ALA A 216 9.60 -13.00 -25.47
CA ALA A 216 10.39 -13.10 -26.70
C ALA A 216 11.09 -14.46 -26.84
N THR A 217 11.58 -15.02 -25.70
CA THR A 217 12.27 -16.31 -25.71
C THR A 217 11.29 -17.50 -25.79
N ALA A 218 10.10 -17.36 -25.16
CA ALA A 218 9.08 -18.40 -25.16
C ALA A 218 8.49 -18.63 -26.58
N ALA A 219 8.45 -17.60 -27.42
CA ALA A 219 8.03 -17.72 -28.82
C ALA A 219 8.92 -18.69 -29.63
N ASP A 220 10.17 -18.84 -29.26
CA ASP A 220 11.15 -19.72 -29.88
C ASP A 220 11.20 -21.13 -29.23
N ALA A 221 10.38 -21.36 -28.17
CA ALA A 221 10.40 -22.63 -27.45
C ALA A 221 9.71 -23.75 -28.26
N SER A 222 10.46 -24.80 -28.54
CA SER A 222 9.99 -25.96 -29.30
C SER A 222 9.14 -26.94 -28.48
N GLY A 223 8.91 -26.68 -27.22
CA GLY A 223 8.30 -27.62 -26.26
C GLY A 223 9.22 -28.75 -25.80
N ASP A 224 10.42 -28.88 -26.39
CA ASP A 224 11.44 -29.80 -25.89
C ASP A 224 12.01 -29.30 -24.54
N PRO A 225 11.89 -30.09 -23.44
CA PRO A 225 12.39 -29.70 -22.12
C PRO A 225 13.92 -29.43 -22.06
N ALA A 226 14.67 -30.02 -22.99
CA ALA A 226 16.12 -29.84 -23.09
C ALA A 226 16.50 -28.59 -23.89
N ALA A 227 15.60 -28.02 -24.69
CA ALA A 227 15.87 -26.82 -25.47
C ALA A 227 16.18 -25.63 -24.54
N MET A 228 17.18 -24.83 -24.91
CA MET A 228 17.63 -23.66 -24.13
C MET A 228 16.48 -22.68 -23.87
N ALA A 229 15.59 -22.44 -24.86
CA ALA A 229 14.44 -21.55 -24.72
C ALA A 229 13.44 -22.06 -23.68
N THR A 230 13.11 -23.35 -23.68
CA THR A 230 12.21 -23.97 -22.70
C THR A 230 12.81 -23.92 -21.29
N ARG A 231 14.10 -24.21 -21.14
CA ARG A 231 14.83 -24.13 -19.87
C ARG A 231 14.87 -22.71 -19.34
N PHE A 232 15.08 -21.74 -20.22
CA PHE A 232 15.10 -20.32 -19.86
C PHE A 232 13.72 -19.85 -19.37
N ALA A 233 12.66 -20.12 -20.12
CA ALA A 233 11.29 -19.75 -19.72
C ALA A 233 10.93 -20.36 -18.36
N ARG A 234 11.30 -21.63 -18.12
CA ARG A 234 11.12 -22.30 -16.84
C ARG A 234 11.94 -21.63 -15.71
N ALA A 235 13.20 -21.30 -15.95
CA ALA A 235 14.04 -20.65 -14.96
C ALA A 235 13.50 -19.28 -14.55
N VAL A 236 12.99 -18.48 -15.50
CA VAL A 236 12.32 -17.20 -15.23
C VAL A 236 11.05 -17.41 -14.40
N ALA A 237 10.20 -18.37 -14.78
CA ALA A 237 8.99 -18.70 -14.03
C ALA A 237 9.31 -19.20 -12.60
N THR A 238 10.33 -20.05 -12.45
CA THR A 238 10.79 -20.52 -11.13
C THR A 238 11.27 -19.39 -10.26
N SER A 239 11.99 -18.41 -10.84
CA SER A 239 12.57 -17.29 -10.09
C SER A 239 11.55 -16.38 -9.40
N ALA A 240 10.32 -16.36 -9.87
CA ALA A 240 9.25 -15.58 -9.26
C ALA A 240 8.72 -16.20 -7.95
N ALA A 241 8.90 -17.53 -7.79
CA ALA A 241 8.51 -18.26 -6.58
C ALA A 241 9.72 -18.55 -5.67
N ASP A 242 10.82 -18.95 -6.29
CA ASP A 242 12.09 -19.25 -5.64
C ASP A 242 13.21 -18.57 -6.44
N PRO A 243 13.59 -17.34 -6.06
CA PRO A 243 14.64 -16.61 -6.73
C PRO A 243 15.99 -17.33 -6.73
N ALA A 244 16.30 -18.11 -5.70
CA ALA A 244 17.56 -18.84 -5.60
C ALA A 244 17.61 -19.98 -6.63
N ALA A 245 16.54 -20.77 -6.71
CA ALA A 245 16.44 -21.86 -7.70
C ALA A 245 16.43 -21.31 -9.13
N GLY A 246 15.69 -20.23 -9.39
CA GLY A 246 15.67 -19.58 -10.71
C GLY A 246 17.05 -19.03 -11.12
N LEU A 247 17.78 -18.40 -10.20
CA LEU A 247 19.14 -17.93 -10.44
C LEU A 247 20.13 -19.08 -10.68
N GLU A 248 19.96 -20.22 -10.00
CA GLU A 248 20.77 -21.42 -10.24
C GLU A 248 20.56 -21.96 -11.65
N ASP A 249 19.30 -22.09 -12.09
CA ASP A 249 18.97 -22.54 -13.43
C ASP A 249 19.49 -21.59 -14.51
N LEU A 250 19.39 -20.27 -14.30
CA LEU A 250 19.92 -19.27 -15.23
C LEU A 250 21.45 -19.30 -15.29
N LEU A 251 22.13 -19.47 -14.16
CA LEU A 251 23.59 -19.60 -14.11
C LEU A 251 24.06 -20.83 -14.88
N ALA A 252 23.35 -21.96 -14.77
CA ALA A 252 23.61 -23.15 -15.55
C ALA A 252 23.44 -22.94 -17.06
N LEU A 253 22.47 -22.09 -17.46
CA LEU A 253 22.31 -21.70 -18.87
C LEU A 253 23.46 -20.81 -19.36
N VAL A 254 23.93 -19.84 -18.54
CA VAL A 254 25.11 -19.01 -18.87
C VAL A 254 26.34 -19.88 -19.04
N ALA A 255 26.55 -20.85 -18.15
CA ALA A 255 27.67 -21.77 -18.22
C ALA A 255 27.63 -22.68 -19.47
N ALA A 256 26.43 -23.08 -19.91
CA ALA A 256 26.24 -23.90 -21.10
C ALA A 256 26.50 -23.14 -22.41
N ASP A 257 25.93 -21.93 -22.54
CA ASP A 257 26.20 -21.01 -23.65
C ASP A 257 25.96 -19.56 -23.23
N ARG A 258 27.02 -18.85 -22.90
CA ARG A 258 26.96 -17.46 -22.44
C ARG A 258 26.44 -16.47 -23.47
N ARG A 259 26.53 -16.80 -24.78
CA ARG A 259 26.08 -15.93 -25.89
C ARG A 259 24.68 -16.23 -26.39
N TRP A 260 24.09 -17.32 -25.88
CA TRP A 260 22.76 -17.75 -26.31
C TRP A 260 21.75 -16.60 -26.25
N ASN A 261 21.03 -16.43 -27.34
CA ASN A 261 19.96 -15.43 -27.52
C ASN A 261 20.40 -14.02 -26.99
N GLY A 262 21.56 -13.54 -27.44
CA GLY A 262 22.07 -12.23 -27.04
C GLY A 262 22.30 -12.07 -25.54
N GLU A 263 22.83 -13.12 -24.89
CA GLU A 263 23.09 -13.19 -23.44
C GLU A 263 21.81 -13.16 -22.58
N ALA A 264 20.69 -13.73 -23.07
CA ALA A 264 19.39 -13.67 -22.39
C ALA A 264 19.45 -14.16 -20.93
N ALA A 265 20.14 -15.27 -20.67
CA ALA A 265 20.25 -15.82 -19.31
C ALA A 265 21.00 -14.86 -18.35
N ARG A 266 22.08 -14.25 -18.83
CA ARG A 266 22.83 -13.24 -18.05
C ARG A 266 21.98 -12.01 -17.80
N LYS A 267 21.27 -11.48 -18.81
CA LYS A 267 20.37 -10.34 -18.66
C LYS A 267 19.29 -10.63 -17.63
N ALA A 268 18.65 -11.81 -17.70
CA ALA A 268 17.64 -12.23 -16.72
C ALA A 268 18.21 -12.26 -15.29
N MET A 269 19.43 -12.76 -15.07
CA MET A 269 20.06 -12.72 -13.75
C MET A 269 20.23 -11.29 -13.23
N LEU A 270 20.66 -10.36 -14.08
CA LEU A 270 20.83 -8.95 -13.69
C LEU A 270 19.50 -8.29 -13.32
N LEU A 271 18.43 -8.62 -14.02
CA LEU A 271 17.07 -8.15 -13.70
C LEU A 271 16.57 -8.75 -12.38
N LEU A 272 16.81 -10.04 -12.15
CA LEU A 272 16.48 -10.69 -10.89
C LEU A 272 17.21 -10.07 -9.70
N PHE A 273 18.45 -9.63 -9.83
CA PHE A 273 19.14 -8.92 -8.76
C PHE A 273 18.46 -7.59 -8.39
N ARG A 274 17.78 -6.93 -9.34
CA ARG A 274 16.96 -5.75 -9.04
C ARG A 274 15.66 -6.14 -8.31
N ILE A 275 15.03 -7.24 -8.70
CA ILE A 275 13.78 -7.72 -8.12
C ILE A 275 13.96 -8.19 -6.66
N VAL A 276 15.06 -8.91 -6.37
CA VAL A 276 15.35 -9.45 -5.02
C VAL A 276 16.17 -8.50 -4.15
N GLY A 277 16.60 -7.38 -4.70
CA GLY A 277 17.45 -6.39 -4.05
C GLY A 277 18.91 -6.49 -4.47
N VAL A 278 19.43 -5.38 -4.99
CA VAL A 278 20.80 -5.26 -5.55
C VAL A 278 21.88 -5.59 -4.54
N ARG A 279 21.65 -5.39 -3.25
CA ARG A 279 22.60 -5.62 -2.15
C ARG A 279 22.16 -6.76 -1.21
N SER A 280 21.31 -7.67 -1.69
CA SER A 280 20.95 -8.86 -0.91
C SER A 280 22.10 -9.87 -0.92
N GLU A 281 22.22 -10.66 0.15
CA GLU A 281 23.20 -11.76 0.21
C GLU A 281 23.08 -12.72 -0.98
N LEU A 282 21.82 -12.96 -1.41
CA LEU A 282 21.54 -13.78 -2.58
C LEU A 282 22.17 -13.18 -3.85
N SER A 283 21.91 -11.88 -4.11
CA SER A 283 22.47 -11.19 -5.27
C SER A 283 24.00 -11.19 -5.26
N ASP A 284 24.61 -10.93 -4.11
CA ASP A 284 26.06 -10.88 -3.98
C ASP A 284 26.70 -12.28 -4.16
N GLY A 285 26.06 -13.32 -3.66
CA GLY A 285 26.48 -14.71 -3.86
C GLY A 285 26.48 -15.09 -5.34
N PHE A 286 25.38 -14.81 -6.03
CA PHE A 286 25.27 -15.15 -7.46
C PHE A 286 26.12 -14.24 -8.37
N ARG A 287 26.36 -12.97 -8.04
CA ARG A 287 27.29 -12.13 -8.79
C ARG A 287 28.71 -12.69 -8.80
N ARG A 288 29.21 -13.15 -7.64
CA ARG A 288 30.53 -13.79 -7.57
C ARG A 288 30.60 -15.04 -8.45
N ARG A 289 29.55 -15.87 -8.41
CA ARG A 289 29.48 -17.10 -9.24
C ARG A 289 29.35 -16.79 -10.73
N LEU A 290 28.54 -15.78 -11.08
CA LEU A 290 28.40 -15.34 -12.48
C LEU A 290 29.74 -14.85 -13.05
N SER A 291 30.54 -14.12 -12.27
CA SER A 291 31.86 -13.64 -12.71
C SER A 291 32.89 -14.77 -12.99
N LEU A 292 32.65 -15.96 -12.47
CA LEU A 292 33.54 -17.12 -12.72
C LEU A 292 33.19 -17.86 -14.02
N VAL A 293 32.03 -17.65 -14.60
CA VAL A 293 31.55 -18.31 -15.82
C VAL A 293 31.48 -17.36 -17.05
N LEU A 294 31.78 -16.06 -16.83
CA LEU A 294 31.90 -15.07 -17.89
C LEU A 294 33.31 -14.97 -18.43
#